data_f9f08f8e0351d88655a5ee2ee02dd947
#
_entry.id   f9f08f8e0351d88655a5ee2ee02dd947
#
_cell.length_a   1.000
_cell.length_b   1.000
_cell.length_c   1.000
_cell.angle_alpha   90.00
_cell.angle_beta   90.00
_cell.angle_gamma   90.00
#
_symmetry.space_group_name_H-M   'P 1'
#
loop_
_entity.id
_entity.type
_entity.pdbx_description
1 polymer ?
#
loop_
_entity_poly.entity_id
_entity_poly.type
_entity_poly.pdbx_seq_one_letter_code
_entity_poly.pdbx_strand_id
1 'polypeptide(L)'
;DIDIIGQFGVGFYAAFMVAEKVTVISRRFGSDEAWKWESEGADGYTMEPCERAAAGSDVILTLKADTDEDKYSDYLSEYRLRSLVRKYSDYIRYPIRMEVSSQKLVNEPKEGEEPKYETVREEQTLNSMMPIWQKAKKDVTEEEYNNFYHEKFFDYEKPLSVLHFGVEGAVTYKALLYIPAKAPYDFYTRDYKAGLQLYSSG
;
A
#
# COMPACT_ATOMS: atom_id res chain seq x y z
N ASP A 1 1.87 -0.01 -24.60
CA ASP A 1 1.96 1.16 -23.71
C ASP A 1 2.49 0.68 -22.37
N ILE A 2 3.67 1.20 -21.99
CA ILE A 2 4.22 0.97 -20.65
C ILE A 2 3.59 2.04 -19.76
N ASP A 3 2.70 1.62 -18.86
CA ASP A 3 2.14 2.50 -17.85
C ASP A 3 3.21 2.92 -16.85
N ILE A 4 3.71 4.11 -17.00
CA ILE A 4 4.75 4.68 -16.14
C ILE A 4 4.06 5.24 -14.89
N ILE A 5 4.37 4.67 -13.71
CA ILE A 5 3.84 5.12 -12.42
C ILE A 5 4.48 6.45 -11.97
N GLY A 6 5.48 6.95 -12.55
CA GLY A 6 6.14 8.20 -12.17
C GLY A 6 6.27 9.14 -13.36
N GLN A 7 5.60 10.28 -13.31
CA GLN A 7 5.63 11.27 -14.39
C GLN A 7 6.94 12.07 -14.44
N PHE A 8 7.57 12.33 -13.29
CA PHE A 8 8.68 13.27 -13.16
C PHE A 8 10.04 12.62 -12.94
N GLY A 9 10.11 11.29 -12.75
CA GLY A 9 11.35 10.56 -12.47
C GLY A 9 12.04 10.89 -11.15
N VAL A 10 11.42 11.69 -10.28
CA VAL A 10 12.02 12.16 -9.03
C VAL A 10 11.68 11.30 -7.80
N GLY A 11 10.76 10.36 -7.92
CA GLY A 11 10.33 9.52 -6.79
C GLY A 11 11.46 8.73 -6.15
N PHE A 12 12.43 8.29 -6.95
CA PHE A 12 13.59 7.56 -6.45
C PHE A 12 14.43 8.38 -5.45
N TYR A 13 14.54 9.69 -5.64
CA TYR A 13 15.31 10.55 -4.75
C TYR A 13 14.70 10.64 -3.34
N ALA A 14 13.41 10.34 -3.18
CA ALA A 14 12.78 10.29 -1.88
C ALA A 14 13.41 9.22 -0.95
N ALA A 15 14.08 8.20 -1.52
CA ALA A 15 14.82 7.21 -0.74
C ALA A 15 15.87 7.85 0.17
N PHE A 16 16.56 8.91 -0.29
CA PHE A 16 17.58 9.63 0.50
C PHE A 16 17.01 10.49 1.63
N MET A 17 15.69 10.68 1.69
CA MET A 17 15.08 11.32 2.85
C MET A 17 15.15 10.42 4.09
N VAL A 18 15.09 9.11 3.91
CA VAL A 18 15.08 8.12 5.00
C VAL A 18 16.34 7.26 5.07
N ALA A 19 17.10 7.17 3.97
CA ALA A 19 18.31 6.36 3.88
C ALA A 19 19.57 7.21 3.89
N GLU A 20 20.61 6.73 4.58
CA GLU A 20 21.95 7.25 4.49
C GLU A 20 22.69 6.71 3.26
N LYS A 21 22.32 5.49 2.81
CA LYS A 21 22.86 4.85 1.60
C LYS A 21 21.77 4.11 0.87
N VAL A 22 21.77 4.22 -0.45
CA VAL A 22 20.90 3.46 -1.36
C VAL A 22 21.76 2.57 -2.24
N THR A 23 21.45 1.27 -2.26
CA THR A 23 22.07 0.29 -3.15
C THR A 23 21.02 -0.24 -4.11
N VAL A 24 21.31 -0.26 -5.41
CA VAL A 24 20.46 -0.83 -6.44
C VAL A 24 21.21 -1.95 -7.15
N ILE A 25 20.68 -3.16 -7.12
CA ILE A 25 21.18 -4.31 -7.86
C ILE A 25 20.19 -4.61 -8.97
N SER A 26 20.60 -4.51 -10.23
CA SER A 26 19.68 -4.64 -11.34
C SER A 26 20.24 -5.50 -12.46
N ARG A 27 19.37 -6.38 -13.00
CA ARG A 27 19.62 -7.16 -14.22
C ARG A 27 18.50 -6.93 -15.21
N ARG A 28 18.87 -6.51 -16.42
CA ARG A 28 17.93 -6.30 -17.51
C ARG A 28 17.33 -7.61 -17.98
N PHE A 29 16.05 -7.60 -18.34
CA PHE A 29 15.40 -8.75 -19.00
C PHE A 29 16.11 -9.08 -20.32
N GLY A 30 16.43 -10.36 -20.54
CA GLY A 30 17.15 -10.84 -21.71
C GLY A 30 18.66 -10.58 -21.73
N SER A 31 19.24 -10.14 -20.59
CA SER A 31 20.69 -9.95 -20.43
C SER A 31 21.20 -10.82 -19.29
N ASP A 32 22.45 -11.27 -19.39
CA ASP A 32 23.15 -11.96 -18.31
C ASP A 32 23.98 -11.00 -17.44
N GLU A 33 24.11 -9.74 -17.87
CA GLU A 33 24.84 -8.74 -17.11
C GLU A 33 23.95 -8.12 -16.04
N ALA A 34 24.49 -8.06 -14.83
CA ALA A 34 23.89 -7.35 -13.69
C ALA A 34 24.85 -6.30 -13.14
N TRP A 35 24.28 -5.21 -12.63
CA TRP A 35 25.03 -4.08 -12.13
C TRP A 35 24.55 -3.71 -10.74
N LYS A 36 25.51 -3.35 -9.89
CA LYS A 36 25.29 -2.78 -8.57
C LYS A 36 25.65 -1.30 -8.61
N TRP A 37 24.71 -0.47 -8.24
CA TRP A 37 24.84 0.96 -8.07
C TRP A 37 24.69 1.32 -6.59
N GLU A 38 25.55 2.20 -6.06
CA GLU A 38 25.47 2.68 -4.68
C GLU A 38 25.69 4.18 -4.62
N SER A 39 24.96 4.86 -3.74
CA SER A 39 25.13 6.28 -3.47
C SER A 39 24.72 6.61 -2.04
N GLU A 40 25.40 7.60 -1.47
CA GLU A 40 25.07 8.24 -0.20
C GLU A 40 24.42 9.63 -0.39
N GLY A 41 24.08 9.96 -1.65
CA GLY A 41 23.37 11.17 -2.03
C GLY A 41 24.23 12.23 -2.70
N ALA A 42 24.89 13.11 -1.93
CA ALA A 42 25.52 14.31 -2.48
C ALA A 42 26.84 14.06 -3.23
N ASP A 43 27.60 13.04 -2.84
CA ASP A 43 28.99 12.84 -3.29
C ASP A 43 29.14 11.97 -4.53
N GLY A 44 28.03 11.76 -5.25
CA GLY A 44 28.02 10.93 -6.47
C GLY A 44 27.60 9.49 -6.21
N TYR A 45 28.07 8.57 -7.05
CA TYR A 45 27.72 7.16 -6.99
C TYR A 45 28.89 6.29 -7.43
N THR A 46 28.86 5.03 -7.04
CA THR A 46 29.68 3.95 -7.59
C THR A 46 28.84 3.00 -8.41
N MET A 47 29.45 2.35 -9.40
CA MET A 47 28.77 1.33 -10.21
C MET A 47 29.76 0.23 -10.57
N GLU A 48 29.40 -1.01 -10.28
CA GLU A 48 30.24 -2.17 -10.52
C GLU A 48 29.42 -3.37 -11.03
N PRO A 49 30.02 -4.27 -11.83
CA PRO A 49 29.38 -5.52 -12.21
C PRO A 49 29.11 -6.39 -10.98
N CYS A 50 27.99 -7.10 -11.00
CA CYS A 50 27.63 -8.05 -9.94
C CYS A 50 26.89 -9.26 -10.50
N GLU A 51 26.55 -10.21 -9.65
CA GLU A 51 25.71 -11.36 -10.00
C GLU A 51 24.28 -11.16 -9.51
N ARG A 52 23.31 -11.48 -10.37
CA ARG A 52 21.90 -11.56 -10.03
C ARG A 52 21.21 -12.64 -10.87
N ALA A 53 20.61 -13.63 -10.21
CA ALA A 53 20.05 -14.82 -10.85
C ALA A 53 18.89 -14.55 -11.82
N ALA A 54 18.01 -13.56 -11.49
CA ALA A 54 16.83 -13.24 -12.28
C ALA A 54 16.82 -11.78 -12.73
N ALA A 55 16.15 -11.49 -13.85
CA ALA A 55 15.89 -10.13 -14.29
C ALA A 55 15.04 -9.37 -13.25
N GLY A 56 15.27 -8.07 -13.13
CA GLY A 56 14.60 -7.20 -12.17
C GLY A 56 15.58 -6.34 -11.39
N SER A 57 15.09 -5.64 -10.36
CA SER A 57 15.89 -4.74 -9.54
C SER A 57 15.57 -4.93 -8.06
N ASP A 58 16.62 -4.93 -7.24
CA ASP A 58 16.53 -4.84 -5.80
C ASP A 58 16.97 -3.44 -5.39
N VAL A 59 16.15 -2.72 -4.63
CA VAL A 59 16.46 -1.41 -4.08
C VAL A 59 16.60 -1.56 -2.57
N ILE A 60 17.81 -1.41 -2.06
CA ILE A 60 18.17 -1.64 -0.67
C ILE A 60 18.45 -0.29 -0.02
N LEU A 61 17.72 0.04 1.03
CA LEU A 61 17.87 1.26 1.79
C LEU A 61 18.58 0.96 3.12
N THR A 62 19.79 1.50 3.31
CA THR A 62 20.40 1.56 4.63
C THR A 62 19.81 2.77 5.33
N LEU A 63 18.93 2.54 6.31
CA LEU A 63 18.21 3.64 6.95
C LEU A 63 19.15 4.50 7.81
N LYS A 64 18.82 5.79 7.90
CA LYS A 64 19.44 6.71 8.85
C LYS A 64 19.22 6.23 10.28
N ALA A 65 20.10 6.61 11.18
CA ALA A 65 19.89 6.38 12.61
C ALA A 65 18.71 7.21 13.12
N ASP A 66 17.98 6.65 14.06
CA ASP A 66 16.89 7.37 14.74
C ASP A 66 17.41 8.61 15.44
N THR A 67 16.61 9.68 15.41
CA THR A 67 16.84 10.92 16.13
C THR A 67 15.73 11.15 17.15
N ASP A 68 15.82 12.23 17.92
CA ASP A 68 14.74 12.62 18.85
C ASP A 68 13.45 13.01 18.11
N GLU A 69 13.57 13.53 16.88
CA GLU A 69 12.45 14.01 16.07
C GLU A 69 11.95 12.95 15.07
N ASP A 70 12.86 12.16 14.48
CA ASP A 70 12.56 11.20 13.43
C ASP A 70 12.87 9.76 13.82
N LYS A 71 11.91 8.86 13.63
CA LYS A 71 12.04 7.42 13.87
C LYS A 71 12.12 6.66 12.55
N TYR A 72 13.33 6.60 11.97
CA TYR A 72 13.58 5.89 10.71
C TYR A 72 13.40 4.37 10.85
N SER A 73 13.66 3.82 12.04
CA SER A 73 13.42 2.40 12.34
C SER A 73 11.96 1.97 12.19
N ASP A 74 10.99 2.89 12.22
CA ASP A 74 9.57 2.61 11.95
C ASP A 74 9.34 2.02 10.56
N TYR A 75 10.21 2.32 9.59
CA TYR A 75 10.13 1.77 8.24
C TYR A 75 10.56 0.28 8.15
N LEU A 76 11.02 -0.32 9.26
CA LEU A 76 11.25 -1.76 9.39
C LEU A 76 10.03 -2.50 9.97
N SER A 77 9.02 -1.77 10.41
CA SER A 77 7.79 -2.34 10.99
C SER A 77 6.83 -2.79 9.90
N GLU A 78 6.42 -4.07 9.93
CA GLU A 78 5.40 -4.62 9.04
C GLU A 78 4.10 -3.79 9.09
N TYR A 79 3.65 -3.44 10.28
CA TYR A 79 2.45 -2.63 10.49
C TYR A 79 2.56 -1.26 9.82
N ARG A 80 3.70 -0.59 9.98
CA ARG A 80 3.94 0.73 9.39
C ARG A 80 3.95 0.67 7.88
N LEU A 81 4.67 -0.29 7.29
CA LEU A 81 4.73 -0.49 5.84
C LEU A 81 3.36 -0.81 5.25
N ARG A 82 2.60 -1.70 5.88
CA ARG A 82 1.23 -2.02 5.48
C ARG A 82 0.33 -0.78 5.48
N SER A 83 0.41 0.03 6.52
CA SER A 83 -0.35 1.28 6.62
C SER A 83 0.02 2.28 5.53
N LEU A 84 1.31 2.43 5.21
CA LEU A 84 1.79 3.31 4.14
C LEU A 84 1.32 2.83 2.75
N VAL A 85 1.41 1.53 2.47
CA VAL A 85 0.93 0.96 1.21
C VAL A 85 -0.56 1.21 1.04
N ARG A 86 -1.37 0.91 2.06
CA ARG A 86 -2.82 1.16 2.01
C ARG A 86 -3.17 2.64 1.83
N LYS A 87 -2.42 3.53 2.47
CA LYS A 87 -2.69 4.96 2.40
C LYS A 87 -2.33 5.59 1.06
N TYR A 88 -1.19 5.21 0.48
CA TYR A 88 -0.60 5.93 -0.66
C TYR A 88 -0.53 5.12 -1.95
N SER A 89 -0.61 3.79 -1.87
CA SER A 89 -0.31 2.88 -2.98
C SER A 89 -1.36 1.80 -3.17
N ASP A 90 -2.52 1.91 -2.51
CA ASP A 90 -3.53 0.84 -2.51
C ASP A 90 -4.03 0.50 -3.92
N TYR A 91 -4.14 1.50 -4.78
CA TYR A 91 -4.69 1.34 -6.13
C TYR A 91 -3.64 1.29 -7.24
N ILE A 92 -2.37 1.08 -6.89
CA ILE A 92 -1.34 0.76 -7.88
C ILE A 92 -1.69 -0.58 -8.51
N ARG A 93 -1.72 -0.67 -9.85
CA ARG A 93 -2.14 -1.85 -10.61
C ARG A 93 -1.28 -3.09 -10.41
N TYR A 94 -0.07 -2.92 -9.91
CA TYR A 94 0.86 -4.02 -9.66
C TYR A 94 0.77 -4.46 -8.21
N PRO A 95 0.85 -5.77 -7.93
CA PRO A 95 0.81 -6.26 -6.57
C PRO A 95 2.05 -5.80 -5.79
N ILE A 96 1.83 -5.16 -4.66
CA ILE A 96 2.85 -4.85 -3.68
C ILE A 96 2.82 -5.98 -2.66
N ARG A 97 3.87 -6.79 -2.63
CA ARG A 97 3.97 -7.98 -1.80
C ARG A 97 4.96 -7.78 -0.67
N MET A 98 4.70 -8.39 0.45
CA MET A 98 5.57 -8.38 1.61
C MET A 98 5.48 -9.73 2.32
N GLU A 99 6.62 -10.24 2.81
CA GLU A 99 6.62 -11.32 3.78
C GLU A 99 6.11 -10.81 5.12
N VAL A 100 5.08 -11.45 5.64
CA VAL A 100 4.47 -11.09 6.93
C VAL A 100 4.51 -12.27 7.87
N SER A 101 4.70 -11.99 9.14
CA SER A 101 4.65 -12.99 10.18
C SER A 101 3.22 -13.18 10.66
N SER A 102 2.70 -14.40 10.54
CA SER A 102 1.38 -14.78 11.04
C SER A 102 1.51 -15.90 12.08
N GLN A 103 0.64 -15.91 13.07
CA GLN A 103 0.56 -17.01 14.02
C GLN A 103 -0.52 -17.99 13.57
N LYS A 104 -0.11 -19.22 13.24
CA LYS A 104 -1.04 -20.31 12.92
C LYS A 104 -1.19 -21.22 14.13
N LEU A 105 -2.44 -21.57 14.41
CA LEU A 105 -2.76 -22.57 15.43
C LEU A 105 -2.28 -23.94 14.95
N VAL A 106 -1.43 -24.59 15.75
CA VAL A 106 -0.80 -25.88 15.38
C VAL A 106 -1.57 -27.09 15.94
N ASN A 107 -2.40 -26.87 16.98
CA ASN A 107 -3.20 -27.91 17.59
C ASN A 107 -4.67 -27.49 17.70
N GLU A 108 -5.58 -28.46 17.62
CA GLU A 108 -6.95 -28.27 18.08
C GLU A 108 -6.96 -28.47 19.60
N PRO A 109 -7.05 -27.41 20.43
CA PRO A 109 -6.98 -27.52 21.87
C PRO A 109 -8.17 -28.33 22.37
N LYS A 110 -7.91 -29.42 23.12
CA LYS A 110 -8.94 -30.13 23.88
C LYS A 110 -9.24 -29.34 25.15
N GLU A 111 -10.39 -29.66 25.76
CA GLU A 111 -10.83 -29.01 27.00
C GLU A 111 -9.73 -29.11 28.09
N GLY A 112 -9.12 -27.95 28.45
CA GLY A 112 -8.01 -27.85 29.38
C GLY A 112 -6.61 -27.77 28.78
N GLU A 113 -6.43 -27.84 27.46
CA GLU A 113 -5.14 -27.62 26.79
C GLU A 113 -5.00 -26.19 26.28
N GLU A 114 -3.83 -25.59 26.46
CA GLU A 114 -3.54 -24.27 25.90
C GLU A 114 -3.31 -24.37 24.38
N PRO A 115 -3.84 -23.41 23.59
CA PRO A 115 -3.59 -23.37 22.16
C PRO A 115 -2.11 -23.10 21.87
N LYS A 116 -1.51 -23.92 21.01
CA LYS A 116 -0.11 -23.72 20.55
C LYS A 116 -0.11 -23.01 19.21
N TYR A 117 0.65 -21.93 19.14
CA TYR A 117 0.82 -21.14 17.93
C TYR A 117 2.25 -21.29 17.40
N GLU A 118 2.36 -21.39 16.09
CA GLU A 118 3.64 -21.33 15.38
C GLU A 118 3.67 -20.06 14.53
N THR A 119 4.80 -19.34 14.54
CA THR A 119 5.00 -18.19 13.69
C THR A 119 5.40 -18.67 12.30
N VAL A 120 4.53 -18.43 11.32
CA VAL A 120 4.75 -18.75 9.91
C VAL A 120 4.96 -17.45 9.15
N ARG A 121 5.95 -17.42 8.27
CA ARG A 121 6.14 -16.34 7.31
C ARG A 121 5.46 -16.68 6.00
N GLU A 122 4.63 -15.78 5.51
CA GLU A 122 3.93 -15.94 4.24
C GLU A 122 3.95 -14.64 3.44
N GLU A 123 4.04 -14.77 2.11
CA GLU A 123 3.97 -13.63 1.22
C GLU A 123 2.52 -13.18 1.10
N GLN A 124 2.24 -11.91 1.38
CA GLN A 124 0.91 -11.32 1.23
C GLN A 124 0.94 -10.13 0.28
N THR A 125 -0.09 -10.00 -0.56
CA THR A 125 -0.32 -8.78 -1.34
C THR A 125 -1.01 -7.75 -0.44
N LEU A 126 -0.38 -6.57 -0.32
CA LEU A 126 -0.80 -5.52 0.60
C LEU A 126 -1.83 -4.56 0.02
N ASN A 127 -1.80 -4.35 -1.30
CA ASN A 127 -2.64 -3.38 -1.99
C ASN A 127 -3.80 -4.04 -2.73
N SER A 128 -4.87 -3.28 -2.92
CA SER A 128 -6.10 -3.73 -3.59
C SER A 128 -6.01 -3.71 -5.11
N MET A 129 -5.03 -3.02 -5.69
CA MET A 129 -4.78 -2.84 -7.13
C MET A 129 -5.93 -2.18 -7.90
N MET A 130 -7.16 -2.57 -7.64
CA MET A 130 -8.35 -2.03 -8.30
C MET A 130 -9.31 -1.45 -7.26
N PRO A 131 -9.62 -0.15 -7.34
CA PRO A 131 -10.57 0.45 -6.43
C PRO A 131 -11.97 -0.13 -6.64
N ILE A 132 -12.71 -0.31 -5.53
CA ILE A 132 -14.04 -0.93 -5.54
C ILE A 132 -15.02 -0.19 -6.46
N TRP A 133 -14.92 1.15 -6.58
CA TRP A 133 -15.78 1.94 -7.49
C TRP A 133 -15.47 1.77 -8.97
N GLN A 134 -14.33 1.15 -9.33
CA GLN A 134 -14.01 0.80 -10.71
C GLN A 134 -14.53 -0.57 -11.11
N LYS A 135 -14.82 -1.44 -10.15
CA LYS A 135 -15.45 -2.73 -10.41
C LYS A 135 -16.86 -2.53 -10.99
N ALA A 136 -17.37 -3.51 -11.73
CA ALA A 136 -18.78 -3.48 -12.11
C ALA A 136 -19.65 -3.74 -10.87
N LYS A 137 -20.75 -3.01 -10.72
CA LYS A 137 -21.65 -3.14 -9.54
C LYS A 137 -22.07 -4.60 -9.25
N LYS A 138 -22.27 -5.39 -10.29
CA LYS A 138 -22.66 -6.82 -10.19
C LYS A 138 -21.57 -7.71 -9.60
N ASP A 139 -20.31 -7.26 -9.65
CA ASP A 139 -19.14 -8.02 -9.22
C ASP A 139 -18.68 -7.61 -7.80
N VAL A 140 -19.44 -6.73 -7.14
CA VAL A 140 -19.16 -6.27 -5.78
C VAL A 140 -20.24 -6.77 -4.83
N THR A 141 -19.83 -7.47 -3.78
CA THR A 141 -20.74 -7.99 -2.75
C THR A 141 -21.10 -6.91 -1.73
N GLU A 142 -22.21 -7.11 -0.99
CA GLU A 142 -22.58 -6.23 0.13
C GLU A 142 -21.49 -6.20 1.20
N GLU A 143 -20.83 -7.32 1.43
CA GLU A 143 -19.75 -7.44 2.40
C GLU A 143 -18.55 -6.58 1.98
N GLU A 144 -18.15 -6.59 0.70
CA GLU A 144 -17.07 -5.73 0.19
C GLU A 144 -17.41 -4.25 0.35
N TYR A 145 -18.66 -3.82 0.09
CA TYR A 145 -19.09 -2.44 0.32
C TYR A 145 -18.99 -2.05 1.80
N ASN A 146 -19.47 -2.92 2.70
CA ASN A 146 -19.46 -2.66 4.14
C ASN A 146 -18.02 -2.61 4.69
N ASN A 147 -17.15 -3.53 4.26
CA ASN A 147 -15.75 -3.56 4.66
C ASN A 147 -15.01 -2.30 4.19
N PHE A 148 -15.22 -1.90 2.93
CA PHE A 148 -14.66 -0.66 2.40
C PHE A 148 -15.12 0.57 3.21
N TYR A 149 -16.42 0.66 3.51
CA TYR A 149 -16.99 1.74 4.31
C TYR A 149 -16.35 1.80 5.69
N HIS A 150 -16.31 0.66 6.37
CA HIS A 150 -15.70 0.52 7.69
C HIS A 150 -14.21 0.92 7.70
N GLU A 151 -13.42 0.40 6.77
CA GLU A 151 -11.98 0.70 6.69
C GLU A 151 -11.70 2.17 6.34
N LYS A 152 -12.56 2.78 5.53
CA LYS A 152 -12.32 4.12 5.00
C LYS A 152 -12.80 5.23 5.92
N PHE A 153 -13.94 5.01 6.59
CA PHE A 153 -14.62 6.01 7.41
C PHE A 153 -14.53 5.71 8.91
N PHE A 154 -13.94 4.57 9.28
CA PHE A 154 -13.82 4.10 10.68
C PHE A 154 -15.17 4.02 11.40
N ASP A 155 -16.24 3.80 10.65
CA ASP A 155 -17.59 3.62 11.17
C ASP A 155 -17.92 2.12 11.22
N TYR A 156 -18.21 1.62 12.42
CA TYR A 156 -18.49 0.20 12.67
C TYR A 156 -19.93 -0.18 12.39
N GLU A 157 -20.82 0.79 12.16
CA GLU A 157 -22.19 0.53 11.75
C GLU A 157 -22.26 0.38 10.22
N LYS A 158 -23.17 -0.46 9.75
CA LYS A 158 -23.41 -0.58 8.30
C LYS A 158 -24.00 0.72 7.77
N PRO A 159 -23.62 1.18 6.57
CA PRO A 159 -24.23 2.34 5.97
C PRO A 159 -25.72 2.09 5.69
N LEU A 160 -26.52 3.14 5.79
CA LEU A 160 -27.96 3.10 5.47
C LEU A 160 -28.19 2.78 3.99
N SER A 161 -27.34 3.28 3.12
CA SER A 161 -27.42 3.04 1.68
C SER A 161 -26.06 3.22 1.01
N VAL A 162 -25.87 2.46 -0.08
CA VAL A 162 -24.70 2.53 -0.94
C VAL A 162 -25.16 2.80 -2.36
N LEU A 163 -24.61 3.84 -2.99
CA LEU A 163 -24.87 4.22 -4.38
C LEU A 163 -23.58 4.00 -5.18
N HIS A 164 -23.61 3.03 -6.08
CA HIS A 164 -22.48 2.71 -6.96
C HIS A 164 -22.95 2.84 -8.41
N PHE A 165 -22.37 3.79 -9.14
CA PHE A 165 -22.73 4.09 -10.52
C PHE A 165 -21.58 4.67 -11.32
N GLY A 166 -21.68 4.56 -12.64
CA GLY A 166 -20.80 5.23 -13.59
C GLY A 166 -21.63 6.18 -14.48
N VAL A 167 -21.02 7.26 -14.87
CA VAL A 167 -21.59 8.22 -15.82
C VAL A 167 -20.63 8.30 -17.01
N GLU A 168 -21.19 8.12 -18.21
CA GLU A 168 -20.47 8.24 -19.48
C GLU A 168 -21.05 9.42 -20.26
N GLY A 169 -20.19 10.34 -20.71
CA GLY A 169 -20.63 11.54 -21.43
C GLY A 169 -19.45 12.45 -21.75
N ALA A 170 -19.68 13.74 -21.79
CA ALA A 170 -18.63 14.75 -21.96
C ALA A 170 -17.58 14.68 -20.84
N VAL A 171 -17.99 14.24 -19.67
CA VAL A 171 -17.12 13.86 -18.54
C VAL A 171 -17.51 12.46 -18.12
N THR A 172 -16.55 11.56 -18.12
CA THR A 172 -16.73 10.18 -17.66
C THR A 172 -16.20 10.05 -16.24
N TYR A 173 -17.02 9.54 -15.32
CA TYR A 173 -16.59 9.27 -13.95
C TYR A 173 -17.34 8.09 -13.37
N LYS A 174 -16.74 7.49 -12.33
CA LYS A 174 -17.35 6.46 -11.50
C LYS A 174 -17.47 6.98 -10.08
N ALA A 175 -18.58 6.69 -9.43
CA ALA A 175 -18.84 7.15 -8.07
C ALA A 175 -19.32 6.03 -7.18
N LEU A 176 -18.84 6.07 -5.94
CA LEU A 176 -19.30 5.24 -4.84
C LEU A 176 -19.61 6.18 -3.67
N LEU A 177 -20.90 6.28 -3.33
CA LEU A 177 -21.39 7.17 -2.28
C LEU A 177 -22.02 6.32 -1.17
N TYR A 178 -21.78 6.74 0.06
CA TYR A 178 -22.35 6.13 1.24
C TYR A 178 -23.22 7.10 2.01
N ILE A 179 -24.36 6.63 2.46
CA ILE A 179 -25.19 7.33 3.42
C ILE A 179 -24.99 6.65 4.76
N PRO A 180 -24.36 7.31 5.75
CA PRO A 180 -24.15 6.71 7.07
C PRO A 180 -25.49 6.45 7.78
N ALA A 181 -25.55 5.44 8.63
CA ALA A 181 -26.75 5.13 9.42
C ALA A 181 -27.07 6.21 10.45
N LYS A 182 -26.03 6.90 10.94
CA LYS A 182 -26.13 8.03 11.88
C LYS A 182 -25.37 9.24 11.33
N ALA A 183 -25.84 10.43 11.66
CA ALA A 183 -25.08 11.64 11.36
C ALA A 183 -23.72 11.60 12.08
N PRO A 184 -22.64 12.07 11.44
CA PRO A 184 -21.35 12.21 12.08
C PRO A 184 -21.46 12.98 13.40
N TYR A 185 -20.63 12.62 14.36
CA TYR A 185 -20.69 13.19 15.72
C TYR A 185 -20.50 14.71 15.74
N ASP A 186 -19.73 15.23 14.80
CA ASP A 186 -19.42 16.64 14.63
C ASP A 186 -20.36 17.38 13.64
N PHE A 187 -21.39 16.69 13.11
CA PHE A 187 -22.30 17.23 12.07
C PHE A 187 -22.92 18.59 12.43
N TYR A 188 -23.19 18.81 13.70
CA TYR A 188 -23.78 20.05 14.20
C TYR A 188 -22.74 21.05 14.73
N THR A 189 -21.45 20.77 14.59
CA THR A 189 -20.38 21.65 15.04
C THR A 189 -19.96 22.61 13.92
N ARG A 190 -19.31 23.72 14.27
CA ARG A 190 -18.75 24.67 13.30
C ARG A 190 -17.54 24.11 12.53
N ASP A 191 -16.91 23.07 13.07
CA ASP A 191 -15.72 22.44 12.51
C ASP A 191 -16.06 21.31 11.53
N TYR A 192 -17.34 20.95 11.39
CA TYR A 192 -17.79 19.95 10.43
C TYR A 192 -17.46 20.39 9.00
N LYS A 193 -16.66 19.56 8.34
CA LYS A 193 -16.32 19.73 6.92
C LYS A 193 -17.02 18.65 6.12
N ALA A 194 -18.10 19.03 5.46
CA ALA A 194 -18.71 18.18 4.43
C ALA A 194 -17.73 18.05 3.26
N GLY A 195 -17.47 16.83 2.80
CA GLY A 195 -16.54 16.64 1.70
C GLY A 195 -16.68 15.28 1.04
N LEU A 196 -16.35 15.26 -0.26
CA LEU A 196 -16.16 14.04 -1.04
C LEU A 196 -14.67 13.76 -1.14
N GLN A 197 -14.30 12.50 -1.02
CA GLN A 197 -12.94 12.07 -1.38
C GLN A 197 -12.91 11.85 -2.89
N LEU A 198 -12.10 12.66 -3.58
CA LEU A 198 -11.96 12.59 -5.03
C LEU A 198 -10.66 11.90 -5.39
N TYR A 199 -10.75 10.93 -6.29
CA TYR A 199 -9.60 10.26 -6.88
C TYR A 199 -9.61 10.56 -8.37
N SER A 200 -8.58 11.25 -8.87
CA SER A 200 -8.40 11.48 -10.30
C SER A 200 -7.30 10.59 -10.82
N SER A 201 -7.53 9.92 -11.95
CA SER A 201 -6.47 9.32 -12.77
C SER A 201 -6.19 10.25 -13.94
N GLY A 202 -4.93 10.61 -14.14
CA GLY A 202 -4.46 11.30 -15.33
C GLY A 202 -4.36 10.35 -16.52
#